data_87027c48f26375e65713fef9fc399998
#
_entry.id   87027c48f26375e65713fef9fc399998
#
_cell.length_a   1.000
_cell.length_b   1.000
_cell.length_c   1.000
_cell.angle_alpha   90.00
_cell.angle_beta   90.00
_cell.angle_gamma   90.00
#
_symmetry.space_group_name_H-M   'P 1'
#
loop_
_entity.id
_entity.type
_entity.pdbx_description
1 polymer ?
#
loop_
_entity_poly.entity_id
_entity_poly.type
_entity_poly.pdbx_seq_one_letter_code
_entity_poly.pdbx_strand_id
1 'polypeptide(L)'
;MAPASLRLEALTPDTVLEACRLEVAPEQRKFVAPVAQSLAEAYVHPDTAWPRLIRDGDRVVGFVMAFFGVRFDFDAGVPDAPPRSGLWRLAVAAGEQGRGYGRFAVGAVNEEIRRRGATVSTVTWHLGEGGPEEFYLRLGYRKRGLTDDGEALGDLDLTG
;
A
#
# COMPACT_ATOMS: atom_id res chain seq x y z
N MET A 1 2.04 9.18 18.34
CA MET A 1 1.73 10.37 17.53
C MET A 1 2.73 10.46 16.38
N ALA A 2 2.24 10.56 15.16
CA ALA A 2 3.13 10.72 14.02
C ALA A 2 3.83 12.08 14.10
N PRO A 3 5.14 12.16 13.76
CA PRO A 3 5.81 13.43 13.64
C PRO A 3 5.08 14.36 12.68
N ALA A 4 5.03 15.66 12.99
CA ALA A 4 4.38 16.64 12.14
C ALA A 4 5.00 16.75 10.74
N SER A 5 6.22 16.22 10.56
CA SER A 5 6.94 16.20 9.29
C SER A 5 6.52 15.06 8.35
N LEU A 6 5.75 14.09 8.84
CA LEU A 6 5.32 12.96 8.01
C LEU A 6 4.16 13.35 7.10
N ARG A 7 4.31 13.04 5.82
CA ARG A 7 3.26 13.27 4.83
C ARG A 7 3.40 12.33 3.64
N LEU A 8 2.29 12.14 2.94
CA LEU A 8 2.30 11.55 1.61
C LEU A 8 2.35 12.66 0.58
N GLU A 9 3.12 12.47 -0.48
CA GLU A 9 3.33 13.48 -1.51
C GLU A 9 3.20 12.84 -2.89
N ALA A 10 2.47 13.51 -3.79
CA ALA A 10 2.37 13.05 -5.18
C ALA A 10 3.75 13.11 -5.84
N LEU A 11 4.02 12.16 -6.73
CA LEU A 11 5.25 12.17 -7.52
C LEU A 11 5.19 13.31 -8.53
N THR A 12 6.35 13.92 -8.78
CA THR A 12 6.52 15.01 -9.72
C THR A 12 7.70 14.71 -10.64
N PRO A 13 7.88 15.47 -11.73
CA PRO A 13 9.10 15.33 -12.54
C PRO A 13 10.40 15.47 -11.75
N ASP A 14 10.37 16.23 -10.66
CA ASP A 14 11.56 16.46 -9.83
C ASP A 14 11.84 15.32 -8.85
N THR A 15 10.83 14.50 -8.52
CA THR A 15 10.96 13.46 -7.47
C THR A 15 10.91 12.03 -8.01
N VAL A 16 10.51 11.82 -9.27
CA VAL A 16 10.29 10.47 -9.81
C VAL A 16 11.56 9.63 -9.83
N LEU A 17 12.70 10.21 -10.17
CA LEU A 17 13.96 9.45 -10.19
C LEU A 17 14.43 9.08 -8.80
N GLU A 18 14.24 9.98 -7.84
CA GLU A 18 14.53 9.67 -6.43
C GLU A 18 13.67 8.52 -5.93
N ALA A 19 12.39 8.52 -6.29
CA ALA A 19 11.48 7.42 -5.96
C ALA A 19 11.97 6.09 -6.55
N CYS A 20 12.41 6.08 -7.81
CA CYS A 20 12.92 4.87 -8.47
C CYS A 20 14.21 4.33 -7.84
N ARG A 21 14.99 5.17 -7.18
CA ARG A 21 16.21 4.77 -6.50
C ARG A 21 15.98 4.20 -5.10
N LEU A 22 14.76 4.32 -4.59
CA LEU A 22 14.43 3.80 -3.26
C LEU A 22 14.55 2.29 -3.26
N GLU A 23 15.26 1.76 -2.27
CA GLU A 23 15.43 0.32 -2.10
C GLU A 23 15.00 -0.09 -0.70
N VAL A 24 14.28 -1.21 -0.62
CA VAL A 24 13.96 -1.84 0.65
C VAL A 24 15.13 -2.68 1.13
N ALA A 25 15.11 -3.09 2.40
CA ALA A 25 16.13 -4.00 2.94
C ALA A 25 16.18 -5.28 2.08
N PRO A 26 17.37 -5.89 1.89
CA PRO A 26 17.53 -7.05 1.00
C PRO A 26 16.56 -8.19 1.29
N GLU A 27 16.27 -8.46 2.55
CA GLU A 27 15.34 -9.52 2.97
C GLU A 27 13.88 -9.22 2.61
N GLN A 28 13.55 -7.97 2.29
CA GLN A 28 12.20 -7.56 1.91
C GLN A 28 11.97 -7.55 0.40
N ARG A 29 13.03 -7.64 -0.41
CA ARG A 29 12.91 -7.53 -1.87
C ARG A 29 11.98 -8.54 -2.50
N LYS A 30 11.88 -9.74 -1.93
CA LYS A 30 10.99 -10.79 -2.44
C LYS A 30 9.52 -10.54 -2.16
N PHE A 31 9.19 -9.57 -1.29
CA PHE A 31 7.82 -9.27 -0.88
C PHE A 31 7.24 -8.02 -1.54
N VAL A 32 8.05 -7.22 -2.22
CA VAL A 32 7.58 -5.97 -2.81
C VAL A 32 8.23 -5.71 -4.16
N ALA A 33 7.44 -5.25 -5.13
CA ALA A 33 7.93 -4.88 -6.45
C ALA A 33 8.77 -3.60 -6.39
N PRO A 34 9.76 -3.44 -7.28
CA PRO A 34 10.50 -2.19 -7.40
C PRO A 34 9.57 -1.00 -7.68
N VAL A 35 9.93 0.18 -7.20
CA VAL A 35 9.12 1.39 -7.40
C VAL A 35 8.90 1.68 -8.88
N ALA A 36 9.92 1.51 -9.72
CA ALA A 36 9.78 1.75 -11.15
C ALA A 36 8.70 0.87 -11.78
N GLN A 37 8.62 -0.41 -11.39
CA GLN A 37 7.55 -1.30 -11.85
C GLN A 37 6.18 -0.80 -11.37
N SER A 38 6.07 -0.40 -10.12
CA SER A 38 4.82 0.11 -9.57
C SER A 38 4.35 1.36 -10.30
N LEU A 39 5.27 2.26 -10.65
CA LEU A 39 4.94 3.46 -11.42
C LEU A 39 4.52 3.14 -12.85
N ALA A 40 5.15 2.13 -13.48
CA ALA A 40 4.72 1.67 -14.79
C ALA A 40 3.29 1.10 -14.75
N GLU A 41 2.97 0.32 -13.71
CA GLU A 41 1.61 -0.19 -13.51
C GLU A 41 0.63 0.95 -13.27
N ALA A 42 1.00 1.97 -12.49
CA ALA A 42 0.17 3.15 -12.26
C ALA A 42 -0.10 3.92 -13.56
N TYR A 43 0.88 4.00 -14.43
CA TYR A 43 0.75 4.68 -15.72
C TYR A 43 -0.33 4.06 -16.60
N VAL A 44 -0.47 2.72 -16.58
CA VAL A 44 -1.49 2.03 -17.37
C VAL A 44 -2.83 1.86 -16.63
N HIS A 45 -2.89 2.27 -15.36
CA HIS A 45 -4.11 2.28 -14.55
C HIS A 45 -4.36 3.66 -13.92
N PRO A 46 -4.40 4.75 -14.74
CA PRO A 46 -4.40 6.11 -14.21
C PRO A 46 -5.64 6.45 -13.39
N ASP A 47 -6.77 5.77 -13.64
CA ASP A 47 -8.02 6.06 -12.93
C ASP A 47 -8.13 5.38 -11.57
N THR A 48 -7.32 4.37 -11.32
CA THR A 48 -7.42 3.56 -10.09
C THR A 48 -6.18 3.57 -9.23
N ALA A 49 -5.00 3.72 -9.82
CA ALA A 49 -3.73 3.73 -9.08
C ALA A 49 -3.45 5.10 -8.47
N TRP A 50 -2.91 5.08 -7.25
CA TRP A 50 -2.62 6.31 -6.50
C TRP A 50 -1.26 6.21 -5.83
N PRO A 51 -0.17 6.43 -6.59
CA PRO A 51 1.19 6.37 -6.05
C PRO A 51 1.54 7.62 -5.27
N ARG A 52 2.25 7.44 -4.14
CA ARG A 52 2.69 8.54 -3.29
C ARG A 52 4.06 8.23 -2.70
N LEU A 53 4.87 9.27 -2.51
CA LEU A 53 6.06 9.19 -1.69
C LEU A 53 5.68 9.33 -0.22
N ILE A 54 6.41 8.63 0.63
CA ILE A 54 6.35 8.82 2.07
C ILE A 54 7.52 9.73 2.42
N ARG A 55 7.22 10.91 2.94
CA ARG A 55 8.23 11.89 3.32
C ARG A 55 8.25 12.11 4.82
N ASP A 56 9.47 12.28 5.32
CA ASP A 56 9.74 12.78 6.67
C ASP A 56 10.58 14.05 6.51
N GLY A 57 9.93 15.21 6.60
CA GLY A 57 10.57 16.47 6.24
C GLY A 57 11.02 16.47 4.78
N ASP A 58 12.29 16.70 4.53
CA ASP A 58 12.87 16.72 3.18
C ASP A 58 13.33 15.36 2.70
N ARG A 59 13.25 14.33 3.54
CA ARG A 59 13.73 12.99 3.18
C ARG A 59 12.62 12.13 2.61
N VAL A 60 12.93 11.40 1.56
CA VAL A 60 12.07 10.32 1.05
C VAL A 60 12.41 9.06 1.82
N VAL A 61 11.45 8.55 2.60
CA VAL A 61 11.65 7.38 3.45
C VAL A 61 10.89 6.15 2.97
N GLY A 62 10.04 6.30 1.97
CA GLY A 62 9.29 5.17 1.44
C GLY A 62 8.39 5.55 0.27
N PHE A 63 7.68 4.54 -0.20
CA PHE A 63 6.73 4.65 -1.30
C PHE A 63 5.49 3.84 -0.95
N VAL A 64 4.34 4.37 -1.27
CA VAL A 64 3.06 3.66 -1.11
C VAL A 64 2.23 3.85 -2.37
N MET A 65 1.52 2.82 -2.78
CA MET A 65 0.55 2.93 -3.86
C MET A 65 -0.77 2.31 -3.43
N ALA A 66 -1.80 3.12 -3.46
CA ALA A 66 -3.17 2.68 -3.21
C ALA A 66 -3.87 2.40 -4.53
N PHE A 67 -5.01 1.72 -4.45
CA PHE A 67 -5.94 1.58 -5.56
C PHE A 67 -7.34 1.97 -5.08
N PHE A 68 -8.15 2.48 -5.99
CA PHE A 68 -9.51 2.92 -5.67
C PHE A 68 -10.49 2.38 -6.71
N GLY A 69 -11.60 1.78 -6.23
CA GLY A 69 -12.71 1.39 -7.08
C GLY A 69 -12.40 0.28 -8.08
N VAL A 70 -11.64 -0.72 -7.67
CA VAL A 70 -11.23 -1.84 -8.53
C VAL A 70 -12.09 -3.07 -8.27
N ARG A 71 -12.55 -3.72 -9.34
CA ARG A 71 -13.22 -5.01 -9.25
C ARG A 71 -12.22 -6.12 -9.46
N PHE A 72 -12.20 -7.06 -8.54
CA PHE A 72 -11.28 -8.20 -8.58
C PHE A 72 -12.00 -9.47 -9.02
N ASP A 73 -11.28 -10.37 -9.68
CA ASP A 73 -11.81 -11.63 -10.17
C ASP A 73 -12.30 -12.53 -9.03
N PHE A 74 -11.70 -12.43 -7.84
CA PHE A 74 -12.15 -13.21 -6.70
C PHE A 74 -13.52 -12.78 -6.17
N ASP A 75 -14.04 -11.63 -6.59
CA ASP A 75 -15.40 -11.19 -6.27
C ASP A 75 -16.42 -11.56 -7.37
N ALA A 76 -15.97 -12.15 -8.48
CA ALA A 76 -16.83 -12.39 -9.64
C ALA A 76 -18.06 -13.26 -9.35
N GLY A 77 -17.98 -14.15 -8.36
CA GLY A 77 -19.09 -14.99 -7.94
C GLY A 77 -19.98 -14.39 -6.85
N VAL A 78 -19.69 -13.16 -6.41
CA VAL A 78 -20.44 -12.51 -5.34
C VAL A 78 -21.40 -11.50 -5.94
N PRO A 79 -22.73 -11.74 -5.88
CA PRO A 79 -23.70 -10.77 -6.42
C PRO A 79 -23.57 -9.41 -5.75
N ASP A 80 -23.57 -8.36 -6.56
CA ASP A 80 -23.51 -6.96 -6.10
C ASP A 80 -22.27 -6.62 -5.24
N ALA A 81 -21.17 -7.36 -5.39
CA ALA A 81 -19.94 -7.03 -4.69
C ALA A 81 -19.48 -5.62 -5.11
N PRO A 82 -19.25 -4.71 -4.13
CA PRO A 82 -18.76 -3.38 -4.46
C PRO A 82 -17.32 -3.41 -4.95
N PRO A 83 -16.91 -2.43 -5.76
CA PRO A 83 -15.48 -2.28 -6.08
C PRO A 83 -14.67 -2.10 -4.79
N ARG A 84 -13.45 -2.60 -4.81
CA ARG A 84 -12.56 -2.53 -3.65
C ARG A 84 -11.60 -1.36 -3.77
N SER A 85 -11.23 -0.82 -2.61
CA SER A 85 -10.16 0.18 -2.48
C SER A 85 -9.20 -0.32 -1.39
N GLY A 86 -7.93 0.01 -1.53
CA GLY A 86 -6.97 -0.46 -0.55
C GLY A 86 -5.53 -0.15 -0.93
N LEU A 87 -4.64 -0.97 -0.40
CA LEU A 87 -3.20 -0.82 -0.56
C LEU A 87 -2.69 -1.80 -1.62
N TRP A 88 -1.97 -1.26 -2.61
CA TRP A 88 -1.37 -2.08 -3.68
C TRP A 88 0.12 -2.35 -3.41
N ARG A 89 0.87 -1.32 -3.01
CA ARG A 89 2.31 -1.43 -2.72
C ARG A 89 2.66 -0.61 -1.50
N LEU A 90 3.59 -1.11 -0.72
CA LEU A 90 4.18 -0.39 0.40
C LEU A 90 5.66 -0.77 0.49
N ALA A 91 6.53 0.23 0.41
CA ALA A 91 7.97 0.03 0.52
C ALA A 91 8.55 1.09 1.46
N VAL A 92 9.20 0.66 2.52
CA VAL A 92 9.96 1.53 3.41
C VAL A 92 11.44 1.36 3.08
N ALA A 93 12.17 2.46 2.93
CA ALA A 93 13.57 2.45 2.54
C ALA A 93 14.42 1.64 3.52
N ALA A 94 15.46 0.98 2.99
CA ALA A 94 16.43 0.28 3.82
C ALA A 94 17.02 1.26 4.84
N GLY A 95 17.14 0.81 6.08
CA GLY A 95 17.65 1.67 7.17
C GLY A 95 16.59 2.58 7.81
N GLU A 96 15.41 2.68 7.23
CA GLU A 96 14.33 3.53 7.76
C GLU A 96 13.22 2.71 8.44
N GLN A 97 13.37 1.40 8.50
CA GLN A 97 12.37 0.52 9.11
C GLN A 97 12.34 0.65 10.64
N GLY A 98 11.20 0.29 11.23
CA GLY A 98 11.04 0.35 12.69
C GLY A 98 10.74 1.74 13.23
N ARG A 99 10.49 2.72 12.38
CA ARG A 99 10.22 4.12 12.76
C ARG A 99 8.76 4.53 12.60
N GLY A 100 7.87 3.58 12.25
CA GLY A 100 6.45 3.86 12.12
C GLY A 100 6.02 4.42 10.76
N TYR A 101 6.90 4.47 9.77
CA TYR A 101 6.57 5.01 8.45
C TYR A 101 5.53 4.17 7.70
N GLY A 102 5.64 2.85 7.78
CA GLY A 102 4.65 1.96 7.17
C GLY A 102 3.27 2.13 7.79
N ARG A 103 3.21 2.19 9.11
CA ARG A 103 1.96 2.41 9.84
C ARG A 103 1.34 3.75 9.47
N PHE A 104 2.15 4.80 9.39
CA PHE A 104 1.69 6.12 8.97
C PHE A 104 1.08 6.05 7.56
N ALA A 105 1.80 5.42 6.62
CA ALA A 105 1.37 5.35 5.22
C ALA A 105 0.04 4.62 5.08
N VAL A 106 -0.12 3.47 5.74
CA VAL A 106 -1.38 2.71 5.73
C VAL A 106 -2.52 3.55 6.32
N GLY A 107 -2.27 4.24 7.44
CA GLY A 107 -3.25 5.13 8.06
C GLY A 107 -3.67 6.26 7.12
N ALA A 108 -2.72 6.89 6.45
CA ALA A 108 -3.01 7.97 5.50
C ALA A 108 -3.80 7.49 4.29
N VAL A 109 -3.45 6.31 3.74
CA VAL A 109 -4.23 5.68 2.66
C VAL A 109 -5.65 5.39 3.13
N ASN A 110 -5.83 4.85 4.32
CA ASN A 110 -7.15 4.52 4.82
C ASN A 110 -8.01 5.77 5.06
N GLU A 111 -7.42 6.88 5.48
CA GLU A 111 -8.12 8.16 5.55
C GLU A 111 -8.59 8.64 4.17
N GLU A 112 -7.75 8.47 3.14
CA GLU A 112 -8.13 8.81 1.77
C GLU A 112 -9.26 7.92 1.26
N ILE A 113 -9.24 6.63 1.60
CA ILE A 113 -10.31 5.69 1.26
C ILE A 113 -11.64 6.14 1.90
N ARG A 114 -11.61 6.51 3.20
CA ARG A 114 -12.80 7.04 3.89
C ARG A 114 -13.30 8.31 3.22
N ARG A 115 -12.41 9.23 2.90
CA ARG A 115 -12.76 10.50 2.26
C ARG A 115 -13.46 10.29 0.93
N ARG A 116 -13.13 9.22 0.22
CA ARG A 116 -13.77 8.83 -1.04
C ARG A 116 -15.05 8.03 -0.85
N GLY A 117 -15.46 7.79 0.38
CA GLY A 117 -16.74 7.15 0.71
C GLY A 117 -16.70 5.64 0.83
N ALA A 118 -15.56 5.00 0.70
CA ALA A 118 -15.45 3.56 0.92
C ALA A 118 -15.28 3.24 2.40
N THR A 119 -15.77 2.07 2.80
CA THR A 119 -15.82 1.66 4.21
C THR A 119 -14.93 0.46 4.53
N VAL A 120 -14.25 -0.08 3.54
CA VAL A 120 -13.35 -1.23 3.70
C VAL A 120 -12.07 -0.96 2.97
N SER A 121 -10.95 -1.27 3.61
CA SER A 121 -9.62 -1.23 2.99
C SER A 121 -9.16 -2.67 2.75
N THR A 122 -8.79 -2.98 1.51
CA THR A 122 -8.32 -4.31 1.11
C THR A 122 -6.83 -4.29 0.84
N VAL A 123 -6.12 -5.33 1.28
CA VAL A 123 -4.71 -5.52 0.96
C VAL A 123 -4.46 -6.99 0.66
N THR A 124 -3.54 -7.25 -0.28
CA THR A 124 -2.99 -8.59 -0.48
C THR A 124 -1.50 -8.56 -0.13
N TRP A 125 -0.99 -9.67 0.38
CA TRP A 125 0.43 -9.76 0.70
C TRP A 125 0.97 -11.16 0.43
N HIS A 126 2.26 -11.19 0.07
CA HIS A 126 2.97 -12.45 -0.11
C HIS A 126 3.18 -13.15 1.23
N LEU A 127 2.85 -14.43 1.29
CA LEU A 127 3.12 -15.26 2.45
C LEU A 127 4.58 -15.69 2.46
N GLY A 128 5.13 -15.86 3.64
CA GLY A 128 6.49 -16.35 3.81
C GLY A 128 7.10 -15.84 5.10
N GLU A 129 8.13 -16.55 5.54
CA GLU A 129 8.89 -16.16 6.72
C GLU A 129 9.53 -14.78 6.51
N GLY A 130 9.37 -13.91 7.50
CA GLY A 130 9.87 -12.53 7.41
C GLY A 130 9.01 -11.61 6.55
N GLY A 131 7.85 -12.08 6.09
CA GLY A 131 6.93 -11.30 5.27
C GLY A 131 6.06 -10.33 6.08
N PRO A 132 5.17 -9.61 5.39
CA PRO A 132 4.41 -8.52 6.00
C PRO A 132 3.13 -8.94 6.72
N GLU A 133 2.80 -10.23 6.82
CA GLU A 133 1.53 -10.67 7.40
C GLU A 133 1.29 -10.11 8.80
N GLU A 134 2.27 -10.26 9.69
CA GLU A 134 2.13 -9.80 11.07
C GLU A 134 1.92 -8.29 11.14
N PHE A 135 2.56 -7.53 10.27
CA PHE A 135 2.40 -6.09 10.18
C PHE A 135 0.94 -5.72 9.89
N TYR A 136 0.33 -6.35 8.89
CA TYR A 136 -1.06 -6.05 8.54
C TYR A 136 -2.05 -6.54 9.61
N LEU A 137 -1.80 -7.71 10.19
CA LEU A 137 -2.66 -8.21 11.27
C LEU A 137 -2.63 -7.28 12.48
N ARG A 138 -1.47 -6.72 12.83
CA ARG A 138 -1.35 -5.75 13.92
C ARG A 138 -2.10 -4.44 13.65
N LEU A 139 -2.24 -4.07 12.39
CA LEU A 139 -3.02 -2.89 12.00
C LEU A 139 -4.52 -3.14 12.01
N GLY A 140 -4.96 -4.37 12.27
CA GLY A 140 -6.37 -4.73 12.38
C GLY A 140 -6.96 -5.39 11.14
N TYR A 141 -6.16 -5.60 10.09
CA TYR A 141 -6.64 -6.34 8.92
C TYR A 141 -6.97 -7.77 9.30
N ARG A 142 -8.08 -8.27 8.77
CA ARG A 142 -8.51 -9.66 8.98
C ARG A 142 -8.30 -10.45 7.69
N LYS A 143 -7.58 -11.54 7.80
CA LYS A 143 -7.33 -12.43 6.67
C LYS A 143 -8.63 -13.12 6.27
N ARG A 144 -9.00 -13.00 4.99
CA ARG A 144 -10.25 -13.53 4.44
C ARG A 144 -10.02 -14.80 3.60
N GLY A 145 -8.81 -15.01 3.13
CA GLY A 145 -8.50 -16.15 2.29
C GLY A 145 -7.23 -15.92 1.49
N LEU A 146 -7.12 -16.65 0.39
CA LEU A 146 -5.98 -16.56 -0.52
C LEU A 146 -6.48 -16.13 -1.90
N THR A 147 -5.66 -15.37 -2.60
CA THR A 147 -5.87 -15.09 -4.02
C THR A 147 -5.45 -16.30 -4.86
N ASP A 148 -5.78 -16.29 -6.15
CA ASP A 148 -5.37 -17.35 -7.07
C ASP A 148 -3.85 -17.48 -7.17
N ASP A 149 -3.13 -16.39 -6.97
CA ASP A 149 -1.67 -16.36 -6.96
C ASP A 149 -1.06 -16.82 -5.63
N GLY A 150 -1.89 -17.20 -4.66
CA GLY A 150 -1.41 -17.65 -3.35
C GLY A 150 -1.07 -16.55 -2.36
N GLU A 151 -1.41 -15.30 -2.65
CA GLU A 151 -1.26 -14.22 -1.68
C GLU A 151 -2.40 -14.25 -0.67
N ALA A 152 -2.13 -13.81 0.55
CA ALA A 152 -3.18 -13.60 1.52
C ALA A 152 -4.00 -12.36 1.16
N LEU A 153 -5.32 -12.46 1.33
CA LEU A 153 -6.25 -11.35 1.17
C LEU A 153 -6.74 -10.91 2.55
N GLY A 154 -6.62 -9.65 2.85
CA GLY A 154 -7.09 -9.09 4.12
C GLY A 154 -7.93 -7.85 3.95
N ASP A 155 -8.89 -7.67 4.85
CA ASP A 155 -9.78 -6.51 4.88
C ASP A 155 -9.72 -5.83 6.25
N LEU A 156 -9.83 -4.51 6.21
CA LEU A 156 -9.97 -3.68 7.40
C LEU A 156 -11.28 -2.87 7.30
N ASP A 157 -12.13 -3.00 8.30
CA ASP A 157 -13.36 -2.21 8.40
C ASP A 157 -12.99 -0.78 8.83
N LEU A 158 -13.42 0.19 8.05
CA LEU A 158 -13.13 1.60 8.29
C LEU A 158 -14.31 2.36 8.93
N THR A 159 -15.40 1.67 9.27
CA THR A 159 -16.60 2.31 9.81
C THR A 159 -16.55 2.61 11.30
N GLY A 160 -15.60 2.01 12.00
CA GLY A 160 -15.46 2.12 13.45
C GLY A 160 -14.75 3.35 13.97
#